data_69a183482c935ba74efe4a47f85450b5
#
_entry.id   69a183482c935ba74efe4a47f85450b5
#
_cell.length_a   1.000
_cell.length_b   1.000
_cell.length_c   1.000
_cell.angle_alpha   90.00
_cell.angle_beta   90.00
_cell.angle_gamma   90.00
#
_symmetry.space_group_name_H-M   'P 1'
#
loop_
_entity.id
_entity.type
_entity.pdbx_description
1 polymer ?
#
loop_
_entity_poly.entity_id
_entity_poly.type
_entity_poly.pdbx_seq_one_letter_code
_entity_poly.pdbx_strand_id
1 'polypeptide(L)'
;MSEAVRSLGLGALTDHIGPARVVGMPVGEVRSLAYDSRRVTPGTLFFAVPGEHADGHRFVDAAVRAGAIGAVVEREQSGLSVPQLVVANSRHALADAADLWFGEPSRTLETIGVTGTNGKTTVAWLVTQLLVAAGRRPGLFGTVWQRI
;
A
#
# COMPACT_ATOMS: atom_id res chain seq x y z
N MET A 1 -21.87 -3.76 13.41
CA MET A 1 -20.67 -3.12 13.95
C MET A 1 -20.20 -2.13 12.90
N SER A 2 -20.29 -0.83 13.20
CA SER A 2 -19.81 0.22 12.29
C SER A 2 -18.27 0.10 12.23
N GLU A 3 -17.71 -0.26 11.07
CA GLU A 3 -16.28 -0.08 10.83
C GLU A 3 -16.02 1.42 11.01
N ALA A 4 -15.28 1.78 12.05
CA ALA A 4 -14.78 3.14 12.18
C ALA A 4 -13.99 3.45 10.91
N VAL A 5 -14.44 4.44 10.15
CA VAL A 5 -13.73 4.89 8.93
C VAL A 5 -12.34 5.31 9.39
N ARG A 6 -11.35 4.47 9.10
CA ARG A 6 -9.96 4.77 9.44
C ARG A 6 -9.53 5.97 8.61
N SER A 7 -8.99 6.99 9.25
CA SER A 7 -8.38 8.12 8.54
C SER A 7 -7.03 8.46 9.17
N LEU A 8 -6.12 8.96 8.34
CA LEU A 8 -4.81 9.43 8.76
C LEU A 8 -4.53 10.77 8.08
N GLY A 9 -3.90 11.69 8.82
CA GLY A 9 -3.46 12.94 8.21
C GLY A 9 -2.45 12.68 7.09
N LEU A 10 -2.60 13.37 5.95
CA LEU A 10 -1.68 13.25 4.82
C LEU A 10 -0.24 13.61 5.22
N GLY A 11 -0.06 14.58 6.14
CA GLY A 11 1.24 14.93 6.71
C GLY A 11 1.90 13.75 7.43
N ALA A 12 1.17 13.03 8.28
CA ALA A 12 1.70 11.86 9.00
C ALA A 12 2.13 10.73 8.05
N LEU A 13 1.35 10.48 6.98
CA LEU A 13 1.71 9.54 5.92
C LEU A 13 2.94 10.02 5.14
N THR A 14 3.04 11.33 4.88
CA THR A 14 4.21 11.92 4.22
C THR A 14 5.48 11.71 5.03
N ASP A 15 5.43 11.99 6.34
CA ASP A 15 6.57 11.81 7.24
C ASP A 15 7.00 10.33 7.33
N HIS A 16 6.04 9.42 7.34
CA HIS A 16 6.31 7.98 7.41
C HIS A 16 6.89 7.43 6.11
N ILE A 17 6.36 7.84 4.95
CA ILE A 17 6.87 7.44 3.62
C ILE A 17 8.27 8.02 3.36
N GLY A 18 8.57 9.21 3.87
CA GLY A 18 9.86 9.88 3.69
C GLY A 18 10.18 10.18 2.22
N PRO A 19 9.32 10.90 1.47
CA PRO A 19 9.58 11.19 0.07
C PRO A 19 10.84 12.04 -0.10
N ALA A 20 11.55 11.86 -1.23
CA ALA A 20 12.71 12.68 -1.56
C ALA A 20 12.35 14.16 -1.78
N ARG A 21 11.11 14.41 -2.21
CA ARG A 21 10.58 15.75 -2.44
C ARG A 21 9.05 15.76 -2.27
N VAL A 22 8.53 16.84 -1.70
CA VAL A 22 7.09 17.13 -1.64
C VAL A 22 6.82 18.36 -2.51
N VAL A 23 5.83 18.24 -3.40
CA VAL A 23 5.34 19.33 -4.24
C VAL A 23 3.94 19.68 -3.76
N GLY A 24 3.73 20.92 -3.37
CA GLY A 24 2.49 21.36 -2.71
C GLY A 24 2.47 21.08 -1.20
N MET A 25 1.38 21.42 -0.54
CA MET A 25 1.23 21.24 0.90
C MET A 25 0.48 19.93 1.20
N PRO A 26 1.07 18.97 1.93
CA PRO A 26 0.44 17.69 2.24
C PRO A 26 -0.55 17.82 3.41
N VAL A 27 -1.67 18.49 3.14
CA VAL A 27 -2.76 18.71 4.12
C VAL A 27 -4.00 17.92 3.74
N GLY A 28 -4.78 17.54 4.75
CA GLY A 28 -6.04 16.80 4.60
C GLY A 28 -6.01 15.42 5.23
N GLU A 29 -7.19 14.82 5.28
CA GLU A 29 -7.42 13.49 5.86
C GLU A 29 -7.50 12.44 4.75
N VAL A 30 -6.55 11.52 4.74
CA VAL A 30 -6.56 10.35 3.87
C VAL A 30 -7.58 9.35 4.44
N ARG A 31 -8.49 8.88 3.60
CA ARG A 31 -9.56 7.93 3.94
C ARG A 31 -9.39 6.58 3.27
N SER A 32 -8.54 6.49 2.27
CA SER A 32 -8.18 5.25 1.58
C SER A 32 -6.85 5.37 0.86
N LEU A 33 -6.23 4.22 0.60
CA LEU A 33 -5.04 4.08 -0.24
C LEU A 33 -5.45 3.35 -1.51
N ALA A 34 -5.01 3.80 -2.69
CA ALA A 34 -5.28 3.13 -3.96
C ALA A 34 -4.11 3.26 -4.93
N TYR A 35 -3.85 2.20 -5.69
CA TYR A 35 -2.94 2.16 -6.84
C TYR A 35 -3.68 1.88 -8.17
N ASP A 36 -4.97 1.59 -8.10
CA ASP A 36 -5.87 1.47 -9.26
C ASP A 36 -6.78 2.70 -9.30
N SER A 37 -6.68 3.52 -10.35
CA SER A 37 -7.45 4.77 -10.48
C SER A 37 -8.97 4.55 -10.52
N ARG A 38 -9.43 3.35 -10.88
CA ARG A 38 -10.85 2.96 -10.88
C ARG A 38 -11.42 2.78 -9.48
N ARG A 39 -10.56 2.62 -8.48
CA ARG A 39 -10.91 2.43 -7.06
C ARG A 39 -10.77 3.70 -6.23
N VAL A 40 -10.40 4.79 -6.86
CA VAL A 40 -10.25 6.10 -6.19
C VAL A 40 -11.62 6.64 -5.79
N THR A 41 -11.70 7.11 -4.56
CA THR A 41 -12.85 7.81 -3.97
C THR A 41 -12.38 9.10 -3.31
N PRO A 42 -13.28 10.05 -2.97
CA PRO A 42 -12.90 11.27 -2.27
C PRO A 42 -12.12 10.98 -0.97
N GLY A 43 -10.96 11.60 -0.84
CA GLY A 43 -10.04 11.38 0.29
C GLY A 43 -9.00 10.28 0.06
N THR A 44 -8.87 9.74 -1.15
CA THR A 44 -7.84 8.73 -1.47
C THR A 44 -6.45 9.37 -1.62
N LEU A 45 -5.42 8.73 -1.07
CA LEU A 45 -4.03 8.91 -1.49
C LEU A 45 -3.73 7.91 -2.62
N PHE A 46 -3.45 8.41 -3.81
CA PHE A 46 -3.20 7.58 -4.99
C PHE A 46 -1.71 7.30 -5.18
N PHE A 47 -1.36 6.05 -5.45
CA PHE A 47 0.02 5.59 -5.72
C PHE A 47 0.17 5.27 -7.19
N ALA A 48 0.99 6.04 -7.90
CA ALA A 48 1.29 5.85 -9.31
C ALA A 48 2.37 4.77 -9.49
N VAL A 49 1.98 3.50 -9.34
CA VAL A 49 2.90 2.36 -9.40
C VAL A 49 3.11 1.94 -10.85
N PRO A 50 4.38 1.88 -11.34
CA PRO A 50 4.69 1.28 -12.63
C PRO A 50 4.35 -0.22 -12.63
N GLY A 51 3.51 -0.66 -13.57
CA GLY A 51 3.13 -2.06 -13.77
C GLY A 51 3.70 -2.63 -15.07
N GLU A 52 3.59 -3.94 -15.26
CA GLU A 52 4.07 -4.62 -16.46
C GLU A 52 3.36 -4.15 -17.75
N HIS A 53 2.06 -3.84 -17.67
CA HIS A 53 1.25 -3.46 -18.83
C HIS A 53 0.91 -1.98 -18.90
N ALA A 54 0.98 -1.27 -17.80
CA ALA A 54 0.66 0.15 -17.74
C ALA A 54 1.44 0.86 -16.63
N ASP A 55 1.91 2.07 -16.94
CA ASP A 55 2.52 2.96 -15.96
C ASP A 55 1.42 3.73 -15.22
N GLY A 56 1.37 3.56 -13.89
CA GLY A 56 0.39 4.22 -13.02
C GLY A 56 0.40 5.75 -13.12
N HIS A 57 1.54 6.36 -13.52
CA HIS A 57 1.64 7.81 -13.71
C HIS A 57 0.66 8.35 -14.75
N ARG A 58 0.30 7.55 -15.76
CA ARG A 58 -0.69 7.94 -16.78
C ARG A 58 -2.11 8.14 -16.22
N PHE A 59 -2.37 7.63 -15.03
CA PHE A 59 -3.68 7.65 -14.41
C PHE A 59 -3.81 8.66 -13.27
N VAL A 60 -2.75 9.43 -12.97
CA VAL A 60 -2.75 10.40 -11.86
C VAL A 60 -3.83 11.46 -12.06
N ASP A 61 -3.96 12.04 -13.26
CA ASP A 61 -5.02 13.02 -13.56
C ASP A 61 -6.42 12.44 -13.38
N ALA A 62 -6.63 11.19 -13.78
CA ALA A 62 -7.91 10.51 -13.61
C ALA A 62 -8.20 10.29 -12.11
N ALA A 63 -7.19 9.91 -11.33
CA ALA A 63 -7.31 9.74 -9.89
C ALA A 63 -7.65 11.06 -9.19
N VAL A 64 -6.99 12.16 -9.57
CA VAL A 64 -7.29 13.50 -9.02
C VAL A 64 -8.74 13.91 -9.34
N ARG A 65 -9.20 13.72 -10.59
CA ARG A 65 -10.59 13.99 -10.95
C ARG A 65 -11.60 13.11 -10.20
N ALA A 66 -11.21 11.90 -9.81
CA ALA A 66 -12.05 11.01 -9.02
C ALA A 66 -12.03 11.33 -7.50
N GLY A 67 -11.23 12.30 -7.06
CA GLY A 67 -11.22 12.80 -5.68
C GLY A 67 -10.00 12.37 -4.87
N ALA A 68 -8.90 11.97 -5.50
CA ALA A 68 -7.64 11.81 -4.80
C ALA A 68 -7.18 13.15 -4.21
N ILE A 69 -6.74 13.15 -2.96
CA ILE A 69 -6.27 14.34 -2.24
C ILE A 69 -4.76 14.49 -2.25
N GLY A 70 -4.05 13.54 -2.81
CA GLY A 70 -2.61 13.51 -3.01
C GLY A 70 -2.20 12.38 -3.93
N ALA A 71 -1.00 12.48 -4.51
CA ALA A 71 -0.43 11.47 -5.37
C ALA A 71 1.00 11.12 -4.94
N VAL A 72 1.31 9.84 -4.82
CA VAL A 72 2.67 9.33 -4.65
C VAL A 72 3.18 8.93 -6.03
N VAL A 73 4.28 9.56 -6.47
CA VAL A 73 4.81 9.46 -7.83
C VAL A 73 6.32 9.24 -7.80
N GLU A 74 6.87 8.61 -8.83
CA GLU A 74 8.33 8.47 -8.99
C GLU A 74 8.94 9.64 -9.78
N ARG A 75 8.11 10.38 -10.49
CA ARG A 75 8.47 11.61 -11.19
C ARG A 75 7.34 12.64 -11.09
N GLU A 76 7.71 13.87 -10.87
CA GLU A 76 6.75 14.98 -10.77
C GLU A 76 5.87 15.06 -12.01
N GLN A 77 4.59 15.30 -11.81
CA GLN A 77 3.58 15.51 -12.84
C GLN A 77 3.22 17.00 -12.88
N SER A 78 3.28 17.61 -14.04
CA SER A 78 2.92 19.03 -14.19
C SER A 78 1.41 19.24 -14.09
N GLY A 79 0.99 20.38 -13.50
CA GLY A 79 -0.40 20.84 -13.55
C GLY A 79 -1.36 20.14 -12.60
N LEU A 80 -0.90 19.32 -11.66
CA LEU A 80 -1.77 18.72 -10.66
C LEU A 80 -2.20 19.73 -9.61
N SER A 81 -3.47 19.67 -9.22
CA SER A 81 -4.07 20.51 -8.17
C SER A 81 -3.91 19.94 -6.76
N VAL A 82 -3.31 18.76 -6.62
CA VAL A 82 -3.10 18.06 -5.34
C VAL A 82 -1.61 17.92 -5.03
N PRO A 83 -1.22 17.81 -3.76
CA PRO A 83 0.17 17.57 -3.40
C PRO A 83 0.71 16.26 -3.97
N GLN A 84 2.00 16.29 -4.32
CA GLN A 84 2.72 15.14 -4.83
C GLN A 84 3.85 14.75 -3.87
N LEU A 85 3.93 13.49 -3.53
CA LEU A 85 5.02 12.89 -2.80
C LEU A 85 5.93 12.18 -3.80
N VAL A 86 7.06 12.80 -4.11
CA VAL A 86 8.02 12.25 -5.08
C VAL A 86 8.94 11.28 -4.36
N VAL A 87 8.88 10.02 -4.74
CA VAL A 87 9.61 8.89 -4.12
C VAL A 87 10.49 8.18 -5.13
N ALA A 88 11.51 7.47 -4.65
CA ALA A 88 12.35 6.64 -5.51
C ALA A 88 11.62 5.39 -6.04
N ASN A 89 10.68 4.84 -5.26
CA ASN A 89 9.92 3.63 -5.60
C ASN A 89 8.51 3.71 -5.00
N SER A 90 7.52 3.89 -5.85
CA SER A 90 6.13 4.05 -5.44
C SER A 90 5.50 2.77 -4.90
N ARG A 91 6.03 1.59 -5.27
CA ARG A 91 5.59 0.30 -4.73
C ARG A 91 6.06 0.11 -3.29
N HIS A 92 7.29 0.49 -2.96
CA HIS A 92 7.78 0.49 -1.59
C HIS A 92 7.01 1.51 -0.74
N ALA A 93 6.84 2.72 -1.26
CA ALA A 93 6.05 3.75 -0.57
C ALA A 93 4.60 3.32 -0.29
N LEU A 94 3.99 2.54 -1.18
CA LEU A 94 2.67 1.95 -0.95
C LEU A 94 2.70 0.92 0.20
N ALA A 95 3.75 0.11 0.28
CA ALA A 95 3.90 -0.87 1.36
C ALA A 95 4.09 -0.17 2.72
N ASP A 96 4.94 0.86 2.78
CA ASP A 96 5.19 1.65 3.98
C ASP A 96 3.90 2.37 4.44
N ALA A 97 3.20 3.01 3.50
CA ALA A 97 1.92 3.65 3.80
C ALA A 97 0.87 2.66 4.29
N ALA A 98 0.81 1.46 3.70
CA ALA A 98 -0.11 0.40 4.13
C ALA A 98 0.24 -0.12 5.52
N ASP A 99 1.53 -0.30 5.84
CA ASP A 99 1.96 -0.72 7.16
C ASP A 99 1.46 0.26 8.24
N LEU A 100 1.71 1.56 8.07
CA LEU A 100 1.18 2.58 8.98
C LEU A 100 -0.36 2.58 8.99
N TRP A 101 -0.98 2.50 7.80
CA TRP A 101 -2.44 2.50 7.66
C TRP A 101 -3.11 1.40 8.46
N PHE A 102 -2.53 0.20 8.48
CA PHE A 102 -3.06 -0.95 9.22
C PHE A 102 -2.53 -1.05 10.66
N GLY A 103 -1.77 -0.07 11.14
CA GLY A 103 -1.27 -0.02 12.51
C GLY A 103 -0.04 -0.88 12.74
N GLU A 104 0.85 -0.92 11.76
CA GLU A 104 2.16 -1.56 11.80
C GLU A 104 2.09 -3.06 12.20
N PRO A 105 1.25 -3.87 11.52
CA PRO A 105 1.06 -5.27 11.88
C PRO A 105 2.36 -6.09 11.80
N SER A 106 3.30 -5.70 10.96
CA SER A 106 4.62 -6.32 10.81
C SER A 106 5.45 -6.29 12.10
N ARG A 107 5.18 -5.34 13.01
CA ARG A 107 5.85 -5.27 14.32
C ARG A 107 5.33 -6.27 15.36
N THR A 108 4.14 -6.81 15.13
CA THR A 108 3.47 -7.71 16.09
C THR A 108 3.35 -9.13 15.58
N LEU A 109 3.51 -9.36 14.27
CA LEU A 109 3.43 -10.67 13.64
C LEU A 109 4.82 -11.31 13.52
N GLU A 110 4.92 -12.59 13.89
CA GLU A 110 6.07 -13.41 13.51
C GLU A 110 5.93 -13.80 12.04
N THR A 111 6.88 -13.39 11.20
CA THR A 111 6.82 -13.65 9.75
C THR A 111 7.83 -14.71 9.36
N ILE A 112 7.37 -15.74 8.62
CA ILE A 112 8.20 -16.80 8.05
C ILE A 112 8.14 -16.68 6.53
N GLY A 113 9.30 -16.39 5.90
CA GLY A 113 9.42 -16.33 4.44
C GLY A 113 9.88 -17.66 3.87
N VAL A 114 9.18 -18.17 2.83
CA VAL A 114 9.56 -19.35 2.07
C VAL A 114 9.92 -18.95 0.65
N THR A 115 11.17 -19.13 0.25
CA THR A 115 11.66 -18.83 -1.09
C THR A 115 12.25 -20.06 -1.76
N GLY A 116 12.41 -20.05 -3.08
CA GLY A 116 12.99 -21.13 -3.87
C GLY A 116 12.37 -21.23 -5.26
N THR A 117 12.95 -22.00 -6.14
CA THR A 117 12.45 -22.24 -7.50
C THR A 117 11.23 -23.16 -7.51
N ASN A 118 11.25 -24.23 -6.70
CA ASN A 118 10.19 -25.24 -6.59
C ASN A 118 9.83 -25.50 -5.12
N GLY A 119 8.64 -26.06 -4.86
CA GLY A 119 8.22 -26.53 -3.55
C GLY A 119 7.78 -25.44 -2.56
N LYS A 120 7.84 -24.16 -2.90
CA LYS A 120 7.46 -23.06 -2.00
C LYS A 120 6.08 -23.25 -1.38
N THR A 121 5.07 -23.51 -2.22
CA THR A 121 3.69 -23.70 -1.76
C THR A 121 3.55 -24.90 -0.83
N THR A 122 4.20 -26.02 -1.15
CA THR A 122 4.18 -27.23 -0.32
C THR A 122 4.82 -26.98 1.04
N VAL A 123 6.02 -26.36 1.06
CA VAL A 123 6.73 -26.06 2.32
C VAL A 123 5.93 -25.06 3.16
N ALA A 124 5.41 -23.99 2.57
CA ALA A 124 4.60 -23.01 3.28
C ALA A 124 3.33 -23.64 3.88
N TRP A 125 2.69 -24.55 3.13
CA TRP A 125 1.55 -25.31 3.64
C TRP A 125 1.91 -26.21 4.80
N LEU A 126 3.00 -27.00 4.70
CA LEU A 126 3.48 -27.88 5.78
C LEU A 126 3.81 -27.08 7.04
N VAL A 127 4.54 -25.96 6.91
CA VAL A 127 4.85 -25.07 8.04
C VAL A 127 3.56 -24.58 8.69
N THR A 128 2.58 -24.18 7.89
CA THR A 128 1.27 -23.74 8.40
C THR A 128 0.59 -24.83 9.22
N GLN A 129 0.59 -26.10 8.72
CA GLN A 129 0.00 -27.23 9.46
C GLN A 129 0.74 -27.51 10.79
N LEU A 130 2.06 -27.43 10.80
CA LEU A 130 2.86 -27.59 12.02
C LEU A 130 2.55 -26.50 13.05
N LEU A 131 2.41 -25.24 12.61
CA LEU A 131 2.05 -24.13 13.49
C LEU A 131 0.64 -24.30 14.08
N VAL A 132 -0.33 -24.75 13.27
CA VAL A 132 -1.69 -25.07 13.75
C VAL A 132 -1.63 -26.20 14.79
N ALA A 133 -0.89 -27.28 14.51
CA ALA A 133 -0.73 -28.40 15.44
C ALA A 133 -0.05 -27.97 16.77
N ALA A 134 0.81 -26.94 16.71
CA ALA A 134 1.42 -26.31 17.87
C ALA A 134 0.51 -25.28 18.60
N GLY A 135 -0.77 -25.21 18.24
CA GLY A 135 -1.73 -24.29 18.86
C GLY A 135 -1.58 -22.82 18.43
N ARG A 136 -0.82 -22.53 17.38
CA ARG A 136 -0.67 -21.18 16.82
C ARG A 136 -1.81 -20.87 15.83
N ARG A 137 -1.99 -19.60 15.50
CA ARG A 137 -2.98 -19.11 14.52
C ARG A 137 -2.25 -18.49 13.33
N PRO A 138 -1.70 -19.29 12.41
CA PRO A 138 -0.95 -18.76 11.26
C PRO A 138 -1.89 -18.25 10.18
N GLY A 139 -1.49 -17.14 9.52
CA GLY A 139 -1.96 -16.75 8.20
C GLY A 139 -1.01 -17.29 7.12
N LEU A 140 -1.52 -17.71 5.98
CA LEU A 140 -0.74 -18.15 4.82
C LEU A 140 -1.03 -17.26 3.62
N PHE A 141 0.01 -16.63 3.07
CA PHE A 141 -0.04 -15.87 1.83
C PHE A 141 0.85 -16.55 0.77
N GLY A 142 0.26 -16.92 -0.35
CA GLY A 142 0.97 -17.52 -1.46
C GLY A 142 0.25 -17.26 -2.79
N THR A 143 0.85 -17.70 -3.89
CA THR A 143 0.28 -17.52 -5.24
C THR A 143 -0.99 -18.33 -5.47
N VAL A 144 -1.19 -19.42 -4.72
CA VAL A 144 -2.32 -20.35 -4.90
C VAL A 144 -3.33 -20.27 -3.75
N TRP A 145 -2.88 -19.91 -2.55
CA TRP A 145 -3.70 -19.90 -1.35
C TRP A 145 -3.51 -18.61 -0.56
N GLN A 146 -4.66 -18.07 -0.14
CA GLN A 146 -4.72 -17.04 0.91
C GLN A 146 -5.66 -17.59 1.99
N ARG A 147 -5.15 -17.79 3.19
CA ARG A 147 -5.92 -18.22 4.36
C ARG A 147 -5.54 -17.36 5.56
N ILE A 148 -6.54 -16.75 6.14
CA ILE A 148 -6.45 -15.95 7.38
C ILE A 148 -7.27 -16.65 8.45
#